data_6399a2e2f853d31103cd830df04e821a
#
_entry.id   6399a2e2f853d31103cd830df04e821a
#
_cell.length_a   1.000
_cell.length_b   1.000
_cell.length_c   1.000
_cell.angle_alpha   90.00
_cell.angle_beta   90.00
_cell.angle_gamma   90.00
#
_symmetry.space_group_name_H-M   'P 1'
#
loop_
_entity.id
_entity.type
_entity.pdbx_description
1 polymer ?
#
loop_
_entity_poly.entity_id
_entity_poly.type
_entity_poly.pdbx_seq_one_letter_code
_entity_poly.pdbx_strand_id
1 'polypeptide(L)'
;MLLKSILAFGFSASQVSASLRADSQVVLGSPSTLDDETPVHVVDDSILAALDAHPDPVDALVSLRPELADNLAGPRLLHVFGDDKPQWMTEGDKLRLRRQGRKFKDITDYQDDVDVSWAGKAHLPKLAHHSLVKPLFPKISTDNMRNVLTHLTSFYNRYYGDVYGEQSAQWLHDQIADIIKTAPFHTHISLEYFTHPFPQSSIIARFEPKVRNSSLPLTIIGAHQDSANYLFPLLPAPGADDDGSGTVSILEAFRVLAQSGFLPKNGPVEFHWYAAEEGGLLGSQAIAHDKKQQGANIGAMLEFDMTAYIARNATESIGLIKTEADDALTSWVLSLGKEYSSIATAVYGLFPGAGSDYMSFTQNGFPSAFASEGNPLSSGHFPGDYDPYVHTTKDTLDVDDELGYFSFDHMARFSELAIAFIVEQAGWDNAWR
;
A
#
# COMPACT_ATOMS: atom_id res chain seq x y z
N MET A 1 -34.06 -4.55 16.04
CA MET A 1 -33.70 -3.99 17.34
C MET A 1 -32.44 -4.69 17.81
N LEU A 2 -31.28 -4.33 17.16
CA LEU A 2 -29.94 -4.76 17.55
C LEU A 2 -28.98 -3.79 16.83
N LEU A 3 -28.98 -2.56 17.30
CA LEU A 3 -28.01 -1.54 16.94
C LEU A 3 -27.62 -0.91 18.27
N LYS A 4 -26.41 -1.14 18.69
CA LYS A 4 -25.59 -0.31 19.58
C LYS A 4 -24.53 -1.19 20.27
N SER A 5 -23.36 -1.25 19.67
CA SER A 5 -22.07 -1.41 20.37
C SER A 5 -20.97 -1.18 19.36
N ILE A 6 -20.85 0.04 18.83
CA ILE A 6 -19.59 0.58 18.34
C ILE A 6 -18.97 1.25 19.56
N LEU A 7 -18.08 0.54 20.22
CA LEU A 7 -17.15 1.15 21.18
C LEU A 7 -16.14 1.97 20.38
N ALA A 8 -16.49 3.23 20.14
CA ALA A 8 -15.50 4.24 19.81
C ALA A 8 -14.55 4.36 21.01
N PHE A 9 -13.30 3.99 20.87
CA PHE A 9 -12.25 4.40 21.78
C PHE A 9 -12.02 5.90 21.59
N GLY A 10 -12.89 6.71 22.14
CA GLY A 10 -12.72 8.14 22.26
C GLY A 10 -11.73 8.45 23.37
N PHE A 11 -10.43 8.44 23.05
CA PHE A 11 -9.45 9.08 23.92
C PHE A 11 -9.71 10.58 23.95
N SER A 12 -9.80 11.18 25.15
CA SER A 12 -9.83 12.64 25.25
C SER A 12 -8.48 13.22 24.79
N ALA A 13 -8.47 14.43 24.22
CA ALA A 13 -7.23 15.10 23.80
C ALA A 13 -6.16 15.10 24.90
N SER A 14 -6.56 15.22 26.17
CA SER A 14 -5.63 15.15 27.31
C SER A 14 -5.03 13.78 27.56
N GLN A 15 -5.72 12.68 27.23
CA GLN A 15 -5.19 11.31 27.33
C GLN A 15 -4.22 11.00 26.19
N VAL A 16 -4.50 11.53 25.00
CA VAL A 16 -3.62 11.43 23.82
C VAL A 16 -2.32 12.19 24.04
N SER A 17 -2.39 13.42 24.51
CA SER A 17 -1.22 14.25 24.83
C SER A 17 -0.37 13.64 25.97
N ALA A 18 -1.00 13.03 26.98
CA ALA A 18 -0.29 12.32 28.03
C ALA A 18 0.41 11.05 27.54
N SER A 19 -0.21 10.30 26.63
CA SER A 19 0.39 9.13 25.98
C SER A 19 1.59 9.53 25.12
N LEU A 20 1.42 10.53 24.24
CA LEU A 20 2.50 11.04 23.40
C LEU A 20 3.69 11.59 24.19
N ARG A 21 3.44 12.22 25.35
CA ARG A 21 4.51 12.71 26.25
C ARG A 21 5.21 11.58 27.00
N ALA A 22 4.54 10.49 27.30
CA ALA A 22 5.16 9.31 27.92
C ALA A 22 6.09 8.58 26.93
N ASP A 23 5.69 8.52 25.64
CA ASP A 23 6.49 7.91 24.56
C ASP A 23 7.65 8.82 24.10
N SER A 24 7.58 10.15 24.33
CA SER A 24 8.60 11.11 23.90
C SER A 24 9.79 11.28 24.87
N GLN A 25 9.85 10.55 25.97
CA GLN A 25 10.97 10.59 26.91
C GLN A 25 12.06 9.56 26.59
N VAL A 26 12.60 9.55 25.38
CA VAL A 26 13.82 8.79 25.06
C VAL A 26 14.87 9.69 24.39
N VAL A 27 15.82 10.06 25.20
CA VAL A 27 17.24 10.41 25.01
C VAL A 27 17.71 10.97 23.66
N LEU A 28 18.15 12.24 23.70
CA LEU A 28 19.01 12.90 22.72
C LEU A 28 20.33 12.11 22.52
N GLY A 29 20.47 11.44 21.40
CA GLY A 29 21.73 10.89 20.88
C GLY A 29 22.00 11.45 19.50
N SER A 30 23.20 12.02 19.29
CA SER A 30 23.68 12.43 17.96
C SER A 30 23.76 11.22 17.02
N PRO A 31 23.55 11.39 15.70
CA PRO A 31 23.61 10.27 14.75
C PRO A 31 25.06 9.78 14.63
N SER A 32 25.34 8.67 15.25
CA SER A 32 26.58 7.95 15.07
C SER A 32 26.27 6.47 14.84
N THR A 33 26.61 6.00 13.65
CA THR A 33 26.75 4.60 13.20
C THR A 33 25.44 3.79 13.15
N LEU A 34 25.29 3.09 12.02
CA LEU A 34 24.27 2.09 11.68
C LEU A 34 24.13 1.02 12.79
N ASP A 35 23.38 1.31 13.80
CA ASP A 35 22.85 0.33 14.73
C ASP A 35 21.37 0.09 14.39
N ASP A 36 20.93 -1.15 14.44
CA ASP A 36 19.63 -1.72 14.01
C ASP A 36 18.39 -1.17 14.78
N GLU A 37 18.41 0.07 15.27
CA GLU A 37 17.30 0.64 16.03
C GLU A 37 16.44 1.53 15.13
N THR A 38 15.13 1.32 15.17
CA THR A 38 14.14 2.19 14.51
C THR A 38 14.36 3.64 14.94
N PRO A 39 14.46 4.61 14.02
CA PRO A 39 14.72 6.00 14.41
C PRO A 39 13.55 6.54 15.23
N VAL A 40 13.85 7.00 16.43
CA VAL A 40 12.89 7.66 17.32
C VAL A 40 12.70 9.11 16.85
N HIS A 41 11.53 9.43 16.33
CA HIS A 41 11.18 10.79 15.94
C HIS A 41 10.70 11.62 17.14
N VAL A 42 11.30 12.79 17.32
CA VAL A 42 10.86 13.73 18.35
C VAL A 42 9.71 14.57 17.79
N VAL A 43 8.56 14.53 18.46
CA VAL A 43 7.42 15.37 18.13
C VAL A 43 7.68 16.80 18.62
N ASP A 44 7.47 17.79 17.75
CA ASP A 44 7.62 19.19 18.13
C ASP A 44 6.59 19.60 19.19
N ASP A 45 7.04 20.28 20.24
CA ASP A 45 6.18 20.75 21.34
C ASP A 45 5.04 21.66 20.85
N SER A 46 5.21 22.36 19.74
CA SER A 46 4.16 23.18 19.14
C SER A 46 2.98 22.33 18.61
N ILE A 47 3.27 21.15 18.09
CA ILE A 47 2.24 20.20 17.63
C ILE A 47 1.44 19.69 18.82
N LEU A 48 2.13 19.30 19.91
CA LEU A 48 1.47 18.85 21.14
C LEU A 48 0.61 19.96 21.74
N ALA A 49 1.13 21.19 21.78
CA ALA A 49 0.38 22.35 22.28
C ALA A 49 -0.86 22.67 21.43
N ALA A 50 -0.75 22.56 20.09
CA ALA A 50 -1.88 22.76 19.21
C ALA A 50 -2.98 21.70 19.40
N LEU A 51 -2.60 20.42 19.56
CA LEU A 51 -3.52 19.32 19.84
C LEU A 51 -4.20 19.46 21.20
N ASP A 52 -3.51 19.99 22.22
CA ASP A 52 -4.09 20.29 23.53
C ASP A 52 -5.07 21.47 23.48
N ALA A 53 -4.75 22.49 22.68
CA ALA A 53 -5.57 23.72 22.57
C ALA A 53 -6.80 23.54 21.66
N HIS A 54 -6.74 22.67 20.67
CA HIS A 54 -7.75 22.49 19.65
C HIS A 54 -8.21 21.03 19.56
N PRO A 55 -9.39 20.67 20.08
CA PRO A 55 -9.95 19.31 19.94
C PRO A 55 -10.21 18.89 18.50
N ASP A 56 -10.57 19.84 17.62
CA ASP A 56 -10.78 19.58 16.19
C ASP A 56 -9.42 19.54 15.44
N PRO A 57 -9.13 18.49 14.65
CA PRO A 57 -7.85 18.37 13.96
C PRO A 57 -7.63 19.45 12.88
N VAL A 58 -8.71 20.00 12.32
CA VAL A 58 -8.61 21.07 11.32
C VAL A 58 -8.20 22.38 12.00
N ASP A 59 -8.81 22.72 13.13
CA ASP A 59 -8.45 23.93 13.90
C ASP A 59 -7.00 23.82 14.42
N ALA A 60 -6.59 22.64 14.91
CA ALA A 60 -5.21 22.38 15.31
C ALA A 60 -4.23 22.59 14.14
N LEU A 61 -4.54 22.03 12.96
CA LEU A 61 -3.69 22.16 11.78
C LEU A 61 -3.61 23.63 11.29
N VAL A 62 -4.74 24.32 11.22
CA VAL A 62 -4.79 25.74 10.81
C VAL A 62 -4.03 26.63 11.79
N SER A 63 -4.04 26.32 13.10
CA SER A 63 -3.26 27.08 14.07
C SER A 63 -1.75 27.00 13.85
N LEU A 64 -1.25 25.87 13.32
CA LEU A 64 0.16 25.64 12.98
C LEU A 64 0.50 26.04 11.54
N ARG A 65 -0.45 25.93 10.63
CA ARG A 65 -0.30 26.12 9.18
C ARG A 65 -1.47 26.93 8.64
N PRO A 66 -1.58 28.24 8.97
CA PRO A 66 -2.71 29.07 8.57
C PRO A 66 -2.88 29.18 7.05
N GLU A 67 -1.81 28.98 6.28
CA GLU A 67 -1.84 28.96 4.81
C GLU A 67 -2.66 27.82 4.23
N LEU A 68 -2.95 26.77 5.01
CA LEU A 68 -3.77 25.63 4.57
C LEU A 68 -5.28 25.86 4.75
N ALA A 69 -5.70 26.94 5.40
CA ALA A 69 -7.11 27.16 5.75
C ALA A 69 -8.05 27.08 4.54
N ASP A 70 -7.72 27.75 3.44
CA ASP A 70 -8.53 27.75 2.21
C ASP A 70 -8.56 26.37 1.54
N ASN A 71 -7.44 25.65 1.54
CA ASN A 71 -7.36 24.28 1.01
C ASN A 71 -8.24 23.33 1.84
N LEU A 72 -8.13 23.39 3.17
CA LEU A 72 -8.91 22.55 4.07
C LEU A 72 -10.41 22.83 3.99
N ALA A 73 -10.83 24.04 3.62
CA ALA A 73 -12.23 24.39 3.36
C ALA A 73 -12.72 23.95 1.97
N GLY A 74 -11.82 23.52 1.08
CA GLY A 74 -12.13 23.08 -0.27
C GLY A 74 -13.13 21.92 -0.31
N PRO A 75 -14.14 21.94 -1.21
CA PRO A 75 -15.13 20.87 -1.31
C PRO A 75 -14.51 19.58 -1.88
N ARG A 76 -14.92 18.44 -1.31
CA ARG A 76 -14.56 17.08 -1.75
C ARG A 76 -15.81 16.20 -1.79
N LEU A 77 -15.92 15.37 -2.80
CA LEU A 77 -16.95 14.33 -2.86
C LEU A 77 -16.36 13.03 -2.30
N LEU A 78 -16.69 12.73 -1.04
CA LEU A 78 -16.16 11.57 -0.35
C LEU A 78 -17.18 10.44 -0.32
N HIS A 79 -16.75 9.25 -0.72
CA HIS A 79 -17.47 8.01 -0.45
C HIS A 79 -16.84 7.36 0.78
N VAL A 80 -17.43 7.60 1.93
CA VAL A 80 -16.98 7.00 3.18
C VAL A 80 -17.40 5.53 3.18
N PHE A 81 -16.46 4.63 3.42
CA PHE A 81 -16.74 3.20 3.36
C PHE A 81 -17.79 2.80 4.41
N GLY A 82 -18.76 2.00 3.98
CA GLY A 82 -19.93 1.63 4.77
C GLY A 82 -21.12 2.59 4.67
N ASP A 83 -20.99 3.76 4.03
CA ASP A 83 -22.10 4.64 3.72
C ASP A 83 -22.71 4.27 2.35
N ASP A 84 -24.04 4.45 2.21
CA ASP A 84 -24.76 4.08 0.98
C ASP A 84 -24.41 4.96 -0.23
N LYS A 85 -23.94 6.19 0.00
CA LYS A 85 -23.73 7.19 -1.05
C LYS A 85 -22.58 8.14 -0.71
N PRO A 86 -21.86 8.63 -1.74
CA PRO A 86 -20.92 9.72 -1.59
C PRO A 86 -21.60 11.00 -1.07
N GLN A 87 -20.85 11.80 -0.32
CA GLN A 87 -21.33 13.07 0.26
C GLN A 87 -20.31 14.18 -0.01
N TRP A 88 -20.82 15.39 -0.29
CA TRP A 88 -19.98 16.58 -0.33
C TRP A 88 -19.56 16.96 1.08
N MET A 89 -18.26 16.98 1.29
CA MET A 89 -17.58 17.30 2.53
C MET A 89 -16.44 18.30 2.21
N THR A 90 -15.58 18.59 3.17
CA THR A 90 -14.39 19.41 2.93
C THR A 90 -13.12 18.57 2.96
N GLU A 91 -12.01 19.11 2.42
CA GLU A 91 -10.69 18.47 2.57
C GLU A 91 -10.36 18.24 4.06
N GLY A 92 -10.70 19.20 4.93
CA GLY A 92 -10.54 19.08 6.37
C GLY A 92 -11.37 17.96 7.00
N ASP A 93 -12.50 17.60 6.42
CA ASP A 93 -13.31 16.48 6.93
C ASP A 93 -12.61 15.13 6.79
N LYS A 94 -11.66 14.99 5.85
CA LYS A 94 -10.81 13.81 5.76
C LYS A 94 -10.03 13.57 7.06
N LEU A 95 -9.51 14.64 7.70
CA LEU A 95 -8.81 14.54 8.99
C LEU A 95 -9.75 14.11 10.11
N ARG A 96 -10.98 14.60 10.11
CA ARG A 96 -12.01 14.21 11.09
C ARG A 96 -12.42 12.75 10.92
N LEU A 97 -12.59 12.28 9.67
CA LEU A 97 -12.91 10.89 9.36
C LEU A 97 -11.79 9.94 9.80
N ARG A 98 -10.53 10.27 9.47
CA ARG A 98 -9.36 9.47 9.89
C ARG A 98 -9.28 9.35 11.42
N ARG A 99 -9.45 10.46 12.14
CA ARG A 99 -9.46 10.46 13.62
C ARG A 99 -10.58 9.59 14.19
N GLN A 100 -11.67 9.37 13.44
CA GLN A 100 -12.76 8.47 13.79
C GLN A 100 -12.51 7.01 13.33
N GLY A 101 -11.35 6.73 12.71
CA GLY A 101 -11.05 5.42 12.12
C GLY A 101 -11.92 5.07 10.90
N ARG A 102 -12.48 6.10 10.23
CA ARG A 102 -13.32 5.91 9.04
C ARG A 102 -12.50 6.13 7.78
N LYS A 103 -12.34 5.08 6.99
CA LYS A 103 -11.73 5.15 5.66
C LYS A 103 -12.74 5.67 4.62
N PHE A 104 -12.21 6.25 3.57
CA PHE A 104 -13.03 6.86 2.51
C PHE A 104 -12.27 6.84 1.18
N LYS A 105 -13.02 6.99 0.09
CA LYS A 105 -12.52 7.29 -1.23
C LYS A 105 -12.87 8.73 -1.58
N ASP A 106 -11.92 9.51 -2.08
CA ASP A 106 -12.16 10.84 -2.62
C ASP A 106 -12.39 10.74 -4.13
N ILE A 107 -13.65 10.82 -4.53
CA ILE A 107 -14.06 10.70 -5.95
C ILE A 107 -14.33 12.05 -6.62
N THR A 108 -13.82 13.13 -6.04
CA THR A 108 -14.09 14.50 -6.53
C THR A 108 -13.78 14.66 -8.01
N ASP A 109 -12.64 14.13 -8.46
CA ASP A 109 -12.16 14.29 -9.83
C ASP A 109 -12.58 13.12 -10.76
N TYR A 110 -13.16 12.04 -10.23
CA TYR A 110 -13.44 10.79 -10.94
C TYR A 110 -14.88 10.29 -10.73
N GLN A 111 -15.85 11.21 -10.67
CA GLN A 111 -17.26 10.90 -10.38
C GLN A 111 -17.90 9.99 -11.44
N ASP A 112 -17.45 10.09 -12.69
CA ASP A 112 -18.00 9.34 -13.82
C ASP A 112 -17.39 7.94 -14.00
N ASP A 113 -16.37 7.58 -13.21
CA ASP A 113 -15.68 6.28 -13.32
C ASP A 113 -16.51 5.10 -12.79
N VAL A 114 -17.64 5.37 -12.16
CA VAL A 114 -18.53 4.37 -11.54
C VAL A 114 -19.35 3.57 -12.57
N ASP A 115 -19.14 3.78 -13.89
CA ASP A 115 -19.85 3.01 -14.92
C ASP A 115 -19.19 1.64 -15.13
N VAL A 116 -19.63 0.66 -14.35
CA VAL A 116 -19.27 -0.78 -14.48
C VAL A 116 -19.84 -1.47 -15.74
N SER A 117 -20.42 -0.73 -16.68
CA SER A 117 -20.93 -1.31 -17.94
C SER A 117 -19.82 -1.88 -18.82
N TRP A 118 -18.56 -1.49 -18.58
CA TRP A 118 -17.37 -2.04 -19.23
C TRP A 118 -16.55 -2.84 -18.20
N ALA A 119 -16.83 -4.14 -18.09
CA ALA A 119 -15.99 -5.05 -17.33
C ALA A 119 -14.97 -5.71 -18.26
N GLY A 120 -13.72 -5.36 -18.08
CA GLY A 120 -12.60 -6.08 -18.71
C GLY A 120 -12.63 -7.55 -18.28
N LYS A 121 -12.20 -8.43 -19.17
CA LYS A 121 -12.11 -9.86 -18.84
C LYS A 121 -10.73 -10.17 -18.28
N ALA A 122 -10.67 -10.76 -17.09
CA ALA A 122 -9.42 -11.24 -16.52
C ALA A 122 -8.70 -12.21 -17.45
N HIS A 123 -7.39 -11.99 -17.62
CA HIS A 123 -6.49 -12.95 -18.26
C HIS A 123 -6.10 -14.00 -17.22
N LEU A 124 -6.50 -15.24 -17.42
CA LEU A 124 -6.31 -16.32 -16.45
C LEU A 124 -5.60 -17.51 -17.13
N PRO A 125 -4.28 -17.43 -17.36
CA PRO A 125 -3.52 -18.50 -17.99
C PRO A 125 -3.47 -19.73 -17.09
N LYS A 126 -3.28 -20.91 -17.68
CA LYS A 126 -2.94 -22.10 -16.91
C LYS A 126 -1.55 -21.94 -16.31
N LEU A 127 -1.37 -22.34 -15.05
CA LEU A 127 -0.07 -22.37 -14.42
C LEU A 127 0.86 -23.34 -15.17
N ALA A 128 1.95 -22.83 -15.71
CA ALA A 128 2.84 -23.57 -16.61
C ALA A 128 4.32 -23.26 -16.43
N HIS A 129 4.65 -22.28 -15.59
CA HIS A 129 6.01 -21.73 -15.48
C HIS A 129 6.73 -22.13 -14.19
N HIS A 130 6.31 -23.19 -13.51
CA HIS A 130 6.87 -23.67 -12.24
C HIS A 130 8.41 -23.79 -12.27
N SER A 131 8.97 -24.32 -13.37
CA SER A 131 10.42 -24.45 -13.54
C SER A 131 11.17 -23.12 -13.72
N LEU A 132 10.46 -22.02 -14.01
CA LEU A 132 11.01 -20.68 -14.10
C LEU A 132 10.82 -19.90 -12.79
N VAL A 133 9.71 -20.11 -12.11
CA VAL A 133 9.32 -19.40 -10.87
C VAL A 133 10.13 -19.89 -9.68
N LYS A 134 10.07 -21.21 -9.36
CA LYS A 134 10.71 -21.77 -8.15
C LYS A 134 12.21 -21.46 -8.00
N PRO A 135 13.05 -21.46 -9.06
CA PRO A 135 14.45 -21.09 -8.93
C PRO A 135 14.71 -19.62 -8.56
N LEU A 136 13.71 -18.76 -8.59
CA LEU A 136 13.83 -17.35 -8.21
C LEU A 136 13.68 -17.14 -6.70
N PHE A 137 12.89 -17.96 -6.02
CA PHE A 137 12.62 -17.82 -4.60
C PHE A 137 13.87 -17.75 -3.71
N PRO A 138 14.90 -18.59 -3.90
CA PRO A 138 16.15 -18.47 -3.14
C PRO A 138 16.94 -17.17 -3.38
N LYS A 139 16.53 -16.34 -4.33
CA LYS A 139 17.15 -15.02 -4.59
C LYS A 139 16.49 -13.88 -3.82
N ILE A 140 15.33 -14.13 -3.20
CA ILE A 140 14.68 -13.18 -2.29
C ILE A 140 15.55 -13.05 -1.05
N SER A 141 15.78 -11.82 -0.62
CA SER A 141 16.67 -11.49 0.51
C SER A 141 15.90 -10.68 1.55
N THR A 142 15.60 -11.30 2.67
CA THR A 142 15.01 -10.62 3.84
C THR A 142 15.94 -9.55 4.41
N ASP A 143 17.27 -9.72 4.31
CA ASP A 143 18.25 -8.69 4.69
C ASP A 143 18.13 -7.45 3.80
N ASN A 144 17.97 -7.64 2.47
CA ASN A 144 17.73 -6.52 1.57
C ASN A 144 16.40 -5.83 1.87
N MET A 145 15.35 -6.59 2.10
CA MET A 145 14.04 -6.04 2.49
C MET A 145 14.14 -5.24 3.78
N ARG A 146 14.84 -5.76 4.79
CA ARG A 146 15.08 -5.06 6.06
C ARG A 146 15.82 -3.74 5.83
N ASN A 147 16.91 -3.75 5.08
CA ASN A 147 17.70 -2.55 4.81
C ASN A 147 16.87 -1.46 4.12
N VAL A 148 16.08 -1.83 3.12
CA VAL A 148 15.22 -0.91 2.39
C VAL A 148 14.12 -0.36 3.28
N LEU A 149 13.43 -1.23 4.01
CA LEU A 149 12.31 -0.82 4.86
C LEU A 149 12.76 0.01 6.06
N THR A 150 13.91 -0.31 6.66
CA THR A 150 14.52 0.52 7.73
C THR A 150 14.74 1.95 7.25
N HIS A 151 15.23 2.14 6.02
CA HIS A 151 15.37 3.47 5.47
C HIS A 151 14.02 4.13 5.17
N LEU A 152 13.08 3.39 4.55
CA LEU A 152 11.76 3.91 4.20
C LEU A 152 10.97 4.38 5.44
N THR A 153 11.08 3.65 6.56
CA THR A 153 10.46 4.00 7.84
C THR A 153 11.24 5.07 8.62
N SER A 154 12.45 5.44 8.18
CA SER A 154 13.24 6.51 8.79
C SER A 154 12.77 7.92 8.41
N PHE A 155 11.94 8.08 7.40
CA PHE A 155 11.25 9.34 7.16
C PHE A 155 10.28 9.63 8.31
N TYR A 156 10.16 10.90 8.68
CA TYR A 156 9.27 11.32 9.78
C TYR A 156 7.83 10.82 9.58
N ASN A 157 7.36 10.91 8.36
CA ASN A 157 6.21 10.23 7.79
C ASN A 157 6.42 10.12 6.28
N ARG A 158 5.47 9.53 5.56
CA ARG A 158 5.45 9.54 4.09
C ARG A 158 4.16 10.16 3.57
N TYR A 159 3.64 11.13 4.32
CA TYR A 159 2.37 11.77 4.00
C TYR A 159 2.43 12.47 2.65
N TYR A 160 1.50 12.13 1.76
CA TYR A 160 1.49 12.58 0.37
C TYR A 160 1.44 14.10 0.18
N GLY A 161 0.91 14.84 1.16
CA GLY A 161 0.66 16.28 1.13
C GLY A 161 1.82 17.14 1.62
N ASP A 162 2.97 16.56 2.00
CA ASP A 162 4.09 17.31 2.51
C ASP A 162 5.46 16.91 1.89
N VAL A 163 6.52 17.57 2.34
CA VAL A 163 7.88 17.40 1.83
C VAL A 163 8.43 16.00 2.11
N TYR A 164 8.03 15.34 3.18
CA TYR A 164 8.55 14.01 3.51
C TYR A 164 7.97 12.96 2.55
N GLY A 165 6.70 13.10 2.15
CA GLY A 165 6.10 12.28 1.10
C GLY A 165 6.81 12.45 -0.24
N GLU A 166 7.15 13.67 -0.65
CA GLU A 166 7.93 13.93 -1.86
C GLU A 166 9.32 13.30 -1.78
N GLN A 167 10.03 13.49 -0.66
CA GLN A 167 11.39 12.95 -0.45
C GLN A 167 11.41 11.43 -0.42
N SER A 168 10.43 10.79 0.23
CA SER A 168 10.33 9.33 0.26
C SER A 168 10.08 8.74 -1.12
N ALA A 169 9.21 9.37 -1.93
CA ALA A 169 8.97 8.96 -3.31
C ALA A 169 10.23 9.13 -4.19
N GLN A 170 10.96 10.22 -4.04
CA GLN A 170 12.22 10.42 -4.74
C GLN A 170 13.25 9.36 -4.37
N TRP A 171 13.42 9.09 -3.08
CA TRP A 171 14.33 8.04 -2.62
C TRP A 171 13.94 6.66 -3.16
N LEU A 172 12.65 6.29 -3.11
CA LEU A 172 12.17 5.00 -3.62
C LEU A 172 12.41 4.89 -5.13
N HIS A 173 12.15 5.94 -5.89
CA HIS A 173 12.45 5.99 -7.32
C HIS A 173 13.94 5.74 -7.59
N ASP A 174 14.83 6.34 -6.80
CA ASP A 174 16.28 6.16 -6.96
C ASP A 174 16.69 4.72 -6.64
N GLN A 175 16.06 4.06 -5.63
CA GLN A 175 16.30 2.63 -5.35
C GLN A 175 15.88 1.76 -6.54
N ILE A 176 14.74 2.03 -7.16
CA ILE A 176 14.27 1.31 -8.35
C ILE A 176 15.23 1.55 -9.52
N ALA A 177 15.69 2.79 -9.73
CA ALA A 177 16.64 3.14 -10.77
C ALA A 177 17.98 2.40 -10.58
N ASP A 178 18.44 2.25 -9.34
CA ASP A 178 19.67 1.51 -9.03
C ASP A 178 19.51 0.01 -9.31
N ILE A 179 18.37 -0.58 -9.00
CA ILE A 179 18.06 -1.96 -9.38
C ILE A 179 18.10 -2.12 -10.90
N ILE A 180 17.49 -1.20 -11.67
CA ILE A 180 17.48 -1.26 -13.13
C ILE A 180 18.90 -1.26 -13.71
N LYS A 181 19.82 -0.50 -13.13
CA LYS A 181 21.25 -0.47 -13.56
C LYS A 181 21.94 -1.84 -13.44
N THR A 182 21.45 -2.71 -12.56
CA THR A 182 21.99 -4.06 -12.35
C THR A 182 21.38 -5.11 -13.28
N ALA A 183 20.32 -4.76 -14.02
CA ALA A 183 19.64 -5.68 -14.93
C ALA A 183 20.51 -6.00 -16.15
N PRO A 184 20.45 -7.23 -16.70
CA PRO A 184 21.12 -7.57 -17.95
C PRO A 184 20.69 -6.67 -19.10
N PHE A 185 21.59 -6.38 -20.04
CA PHE A 185 21.38 -5.43 -21.15
C PHE A 185 20.19 -5.76 -22.06
N HIS A 186 19.72 -7.00 -22.07
CA HIS A 186 18.56 -7.43 -22.87
C HIS A 186 17.22 -7.21 -22.16
N THR A 187 17.25 -6.80 -20.91
CA THR A 187 16.06 -6.49 -20.13
C THR A 187 15.62 -5.06 -20.44
N HIS A 188 14.41 -4.90 -20.90
CA HIS A 188 13.87 -3.59 -21.29
C HIS A 188 12.96 -3.07 -20.18
N ILE A 189 13.48 -2.19 -19.36
CA ILE A 189 12.74 -1.59 -18.23
C ILE A 189 12.71 -0.08 -18.40
N SER A 190 11.54 0.51 -18.32
CA SER A 190 11.35 1.96 -18.15
C SER A 190 10.94 2.28 -16.73
N LEU A 191 11.22 3.48 -16.28
CA LEU A 191 10.88 4.01 -14.96
C LEU A 191 10.38 5.44 -15.15
N GLU A 192 9.25 5.76 -14.55
CA GLU A 192 8.65 7.09 -14.64
C GLU A 192 7.93 7.48 -13.36
N TYR A 193 7.84 8.79 -13.12
CA TYR A 193 6.90 9.35 -12.17
C TYR A 193 5.55 9.56 -12.85
N PHE A 194 4.48 9.20 -12.15
CA PHE A 194 3.15 9.68 -12.44
C PHE A 194 2.85 10.81 -11.46
N THR A 195 2.86 12.05 -11.97
CA THR A 195 2.73 13.26 -11.15
C THR A 195 1.28 13.57 -10.81
N HIS A 196 1.06 14.11 -9.62
CA HIS A 196 -0.25 14.45 -9.10
C HIS A 196 -0.30 15.96 -8.74
N PRO A 197 -1.47 16.54 -8.44
CA PRO A 197 -1.57 17.93 -7.98
C PRO A 197 -1.10 18.14 -6.52
N PHE A 198 -0.52 17.13 -5.89
CA PHE A 198 0.10 17.16 -4.56
C PHE A 198 1.58 16.74 -4.65
N PRO A 199 2.40 16.96 -3.58
CA PRO A 199 3.86 16.79 -3.64
C PRO A 199 4.34 15.38 -4.02
N GLN A 200 3.75 14.33 -3.43
CA GLN A 200 4.18 12.97 -3.67
C GLN A 200 3.71 12.48 -5.05
N SER A 201 4.64 11.95 -5.86
CA SER A 201 4.32 11.31 -7.13
C SER A 201 4.19 9.79 -6.96
N SER A 202 3.29 9.16 -7.70
CA SER A 202 3.34 7.70 -7.87
C SER A 202 4.51 7.31 -8.77
N ILE A 203 4.98 6.07 -8.65
CA ILE A 203 6.11 5.56 -9.42
C ILE A 203 5.66 4.35 -10.23
N ILE A 204 6.04 4.29 -11.51
CA ILE A 204 5.73 3.17 -12.40
C ILE A 204 7.05 2.66 -13.00
N ALA A 205 7.36 1.37 -12.75
CA ALA A 205 8.42 0.66 -13.44
C ALA A 205 7.82 -0.40 -14.37
N ARG A 206 8.26 -0.43 -15.63
CA ARG A 206 7.64 -1.26 -16.65
C ARG A 206 8.63 -2.14 -17.37
N PHE A 207 8.41 -3.44 -17.35
CA PHE A 207 9.09 -4.42 -18.21
C PHE A 207 8.37 -4.51 -19.55
N GLU A 208 9.10 -4.30 -20.62
CA GLU A 208 8.57 -4.40 -21.99
C GLU A 208 8.91 -5.75 -22.61
N PRO A 209 7.97 -6.36 -23.34
CA PRO A 209 8.27 -7.53 -24.15
C PRO A 209 9.19 -7.16 -25.32
N LYS A 210 9.93 -8.15 -25.85
CA LYS A 210 10.81 -7.96 -27.02
C LYS A 210 10.09 -7.37 -28.23
N VAL A 211 8.84 -7.76 -28.43
CA VAL A 211 7.97 -7.23 -29.50
C VAL A 211 6.77 -6.57 -28.84
N ARG A 212 6.72 -5.25 -28.95
CA ARG A 212 5.56 -4.48 -28.47
C ARG A 212 4.32 -4.81 -29.28
N ASN A 213 3.25 -5.16 -28.58
CA ASN A 213 1.93 -5.38 -29.16
C ASN A 213 0.85 -4.91 -28.17
N SER A 214 0.16 -3.84 -28.51
CA SER A 214 -0.85 -3.22 -27.64
C SER A 214 -2.10 -4.10 -27.40
N SER A 215 -2.27 -5.16 -28.20
CA SER A 215 -3.36 -6.13 -27.98
C SER A 215 -3.06 -7.15 -26.89
N LEU A 216 -1.78 -7.27 -26.47
CA LEU A 216 -1.40 -8.16 -25.37
C LEU A 216 -1.81 -7.54 -24.03
N PRO A 217 -2.28 -8.38 -23.09
CA PRO A 217 -2.74 -7.89 -21.80
C PRO A 217 -1.59 -7.34 -20.96
N LEU A 218 -1.81 -6.18 -20.35
CA LEU A 218 -0.94 -5.60 -19.34
C LEU A 218 -1.18 -6.33 -18.02
N THR A 219 -0.10 -6.71 -17.33
CA THR A 219 -0.12 -7.22 -15.95
C THR A 219 0.38 -6.12 -15.03
N ILE A 220 -0.35 -5.83 -13.97
CA ILE A 220 0.02 -4.82 -12.96
C ILE A 220 0.16 -5.48 -11.60
N ILE A 221 1.20 -5.10 -10.86
CA ILE A 221 1.30 -5.34 -9.43
C ILE A 221 1.55 -4.01 -8.74
N GLY A 222 0.88 -3.77 -7.61
CA GLY A 222 0.94 -2.49 -6.91
C GLY A 222 0.97 -2.62 -5.40
N ALA A 223 1.39 -1.53 -4.76
CA ALA A 223 1.39 -1.26 -3.34
C ALA A 223 1.40 0.25 -3.15
N HIS A 224 0.94 0.78 -2.02
CA HIS A 224 1.09 2.21 -1.78
C HIS A 224 2.36 2.53 -1.00
N GLN A 225 2.89 3.74 -1.23
CA GLN A 225 4.15 4.17 -0.63
C GLN A 225 3.98 5.22 0.47
N ASP A 226 2.82 5.87 0.51
CA ASP A 226 2.52 6.85 1.55
C ASP A 226 2.22 6.19 2.89
N SER A 227 2.27 6.99 3.95
CA SER A 227 1.82 6.61 5.28
C SER A 227 1.18 7.81 5.97
N ALA A 228 0.25 7.56 6.89
CA ALA A 228 -0.44 8.62 7.60
C ALA A 228 -0.65 8.30 9.07
N ASN A 229 -0.53 9.32 9.92
CA ASN A 229 -0.99 9.21 11.29
C ASN A 229 -2.44 9.71 11.38
N TYR A 230 -3.37 8.81 11.75
CA TYR A 230 -4.79 9.14 11.77
C TYR A 230 -5.19 10.07 12.91
N LEU A 231 -4.36 10.20 13.93
CA LEU A 231 -4.60 11.19 14.97
C LEU A 231 -4.37 12.61 14.44
N PHE A 232 -3.25 12.80 13.70
CA PHE A 232 -2.88 14.12 13.18
C PHE A 232 -1.80 14.01 12.10
N PRO A 233 -1.92 14.70 10.96
CA PRO A 233 -1.01 14.52 9.82
C PRO A 233 0.42 14.99 10.06
N LEU A 234 0.67 15.83 11.07
CA LEU A 234 2.01 16.30 11.44
C LEU A 234 2.67 15.43 12.53
N LEU A 235 2.12 14.28 12.86
CA LEU A 235 2.76 13.30 13.75
C LEU A 235 3.59 12.30 12.93
N PRO A 236 4.59 11.65 13.57
CA PRO A 236 5.31 10.57 12.93
C PRO A 236 4.36 9.45 12.47
N ALA A 237 4.64 8.92 11.31
CA ALA A 237 3.95 7.76 10.74
C ALA A 237 4.99 6.86 10.07
N PRO A 238 5.67 5.98 10.80
CA PRO A 238 6.66 5.06 10.22
C PRO A 238 6.07 4.20 9.12
N GLY A 239 4.81 3.73 9.28
CA GLY A 239 4.11 2.96 8.28
C GLY A 239 4.94 1.75 7.86
N ALA A 240 5.41 0.95 8.84
CA ALA A 240 6.27 -0.18 8.53
C ALA A 240 5.50 -1.30 7.85
N ASP A 241 4.32 -1.58 8.37
CA ASP A 241 3.42 -2.55 7.77
C ASP A 241 2.49 -1.88 6.76
N ASP A 242 1.87 -0.77 7.10
CA ASP A 242 0.93 0.00 6.26
C ASP A 242 1.61 1.22 5.59
N ASP A 243 2.01 1.17 4.33
CA ASP A 243 2.24 0.00 3.51
C ASP A 243 3.71 -0.03 3.04
N GLY A 244 4.61 0.20 4.00
CA GLY A 244 6.05 -0.01 3.77
C GLY A 244 6.33 -1.47 3.41
N SER A 245 5.61 -2.39 4.04
CA SER A 245 5.78 -3.83 3.84
C SER A 245 5.39 -4.27 2.44
N GLY A 246 4.23 -3.86 1.93
CA GLY A 246 3.80 -4.16 0.55
C GLY A 246 4.69 -3.49 -0.48
N THR A 247 5.02 -2.19 -0.28
CA THR A 247 5.97 -1.45 -1.11
C THR A 247 7.30 -2.21 -1.26
N VAL A 248 7.87 -2.71 -0.16
CA VAL A 248 9.16 -3.44 -0.18
C VAL A 248 8.99 -4.87 -0.71
N SER A 249 7.86 -5.52 -0.47
CA SER A 249 7.57 -6.86 -0.99
C SER A 249 7.53 -6.89 -2.53
N ILE A 250 6.89 -5.90 -3.15
CA ILE A 250 6.91 -5.80 -4.62
C ILE A 250 8.26 -5.30 -5.15
N LEU A 251 8.98 -4.44 -4.42
CA LEU A 251 10.31 -3.97 -4.80
C LEU A 251 11.32 -5.12 -4.82
N GLU A 252 11.27 -6.03 -3.86
CA GLU A 252 12.14 -7.21 -3.82
C GLU A 252 11.81 -8.17 -4.98
N ALA A 253 10.53 -8.38 -5.30
CA ALA A 253 10.11 -9.15 -6.47
C ALA A 253 10.64 -8.50 -7.77
N PHE A 254 10.54 -7.17 -7.88
CA PHE A 254 11.08 -6.39 -9.00
C PHE A 254 12.60 -6.59 -9.13
N ARG A 255 13.34 -6.48 -8.02
CA ARG A 255 14.78 -6.70 -7.98
C ARG A 255 15.17 -8.10 -8.50
N VAL A 256 14.52 -9.12 -7.98
CA VAL A 256 14.80 -10.52 -8.36
C VAL A 256 14.52 -10.74 -9.85
N LEU A 257 13.42 -10.21 -10.37
CA LEU A 257 13.06 -10.33 -11.79
C LEU A 257 14.05 -9.55 -12.67
N ALA A 258 14.34 -8.29 -12.33
CA ALA A 258 15.26 -7.44 -13.08
C ALA A 258 16.66 -8.08 -13.19
N GLN A 259 17.23 -8.47 -12.05
CA GLN A 259 18.57 -9.09 -11.99
C GLN A 259 18.62 -10.49 -12.64
N SER A 260 17.48 -11.18 -12.71
CA SER A 260 17.38 -12.49 -13.38
C SER A 260 17.16 -12.38 -14.88
N GLY A 261 17.08 -11.17 -15.43
CA GLY A 261 16.89 -10.92 -16.87
C GLY A 261 15.47 -11.26 -17.33
N PHE A 262 14.47 -10.96 -16.51
CA PHE A 262 13.08 -11.19 -16.88
C PHE A 262 12.69 -10.38 -18.11
N LEU A 263 12.17 -11.08 -19.12
CA LEU A 263 11.65 -10.51 -20.35
C LEU A 263 10.25 -11.07 -20.57
N PRO A 264 9.19 -10.27 -20.37
CA PRO A 264 7.83 -10.75 -20.52
C PRO A 264 7.56 -11.17 -21.98
N LYS A 265 6.76 -12.24 -22.15
CA LYS A 265 6.45 -12.80 -23.46
C LYS A 265 5.04 -12.44 -23.93
N ASN A 266 4.09 -12.47 -23.02
CA ASN A 266 2.65 -12.44 -23.33
C ASN A 266 2.03 -11.05 -23.08
N GLY A 267 2.83 -10.05 -22.78
CA GLY A 267 2.39 -8.68 -22.53
C GLY A 267 3.32 -7.95 -21.59
N PRO A 268 3.25 -6.63 -21.52
CA PRO A 268 4.06 -5.84 -20.60
C PRO A 268 3.67 -6.09 -19.13
N VAL A 269 4.60 -5.76 -18.23
CA VAL A 269 4.37 -5.84 -16.77
C VAL A 269 4.70 -4.51 -16.16
N GLU A 270 3.81 -3.96 -15.35
CA GLU A 270 4.03 -2.75 -14.58
C GLU A 270 4.04 -3.04 -13.09
N PHE A 271 4.99 -2.42 -12.39
CA PHE A 271 5.04 -2.30 -10.94
C PHE A 271 4.66 -0.89 -10.58
N HIS A 272 3.66 -0.73 -9.73
CA HIS A 272 3.13 0.56 -9.30
C HIS A 272 3.38 0.75 -7.81
N TRP A 273 3.95 1.91 -7.43
CA TRP A 273 3.97 2.39 -6.06
C TRP A 273 3.09 3.63 -6.00
N TYR A 274 1.87 3.44 -5.47
CA TYR A 274 0.87 4.49 -5.48
C TYR A 274 1.16 5.55 -4.42
N ALA A 275 0.87 6.80 -4.75
CA ALA A 275 0.86 7.91 -3.82
C ALA A 275 -0.55 8.15 -3.31
N ALA A 276 -0.68 8.66 -2.09
CA ALA A 276 -1.94 9.13 -1.52
C ALA A 276 -3.08 8.09 -1.49
N GLU A 277 -2.78 6.84 -1.18
CA GLU A 277 -3.80 5.86 -0.79
C GLU A 277 -4.57 6.41 0.40
N GLU A 278 -3.83 6.84 1.42
CA GLU A 278 -4.31 7.42 2.66
C GLU A 278 -5.07 8.75 2.44
N GLY A 279 -4.88 9.38 1.29
CA GLY A 279 -5.62 10.56 0.84
C GLY A 279 -7.04 10.29 0.34
N GLY A 280 -7.39 9.01 0.21
CA GLY A 280 -8.63 8.50 -0.36
C GLY A 280 -8.43 7.91 -1.75
N LEU A 281 -7.40 7.08 -1.92
CA LEU A 281 -7.02 6.35 -3.14
C LEU A 281 -6.68 7.29 -4.33
N LEU A 282 -6.11 8.48 -4.04
CA LEU A 282 -5.97 9.52 -5.08
C LEU A 282 -5.03 9.12 -6.20
N GLY A 283 -3.90 8.50 -5.89
CA GLY A 283 -2.90 8.11 -6.88
C GLY A 283 -3.37 6.98 -7.78
N SER A 284 -3.92 5.94 -7.20
CA SER A 284 -4.43 4.80 -7.97
C SER A 284 -5.65 5.15 -8.83
N GLN A 285 -6.55 6.02 -8.33
CA GLN A 285 -7.68 6.52 -9.13
C GLN A 285 -7.19 7.28 -10.36
N ALA A 286 -6.20 8.18 -10.19
CA ALA A 286 -5.61 8.94 -11.30
C ALA A 286 -5.01 8.00 -12.35
N ILE A 287 -4.24 7.00 -11.92
CA ILE A 287 -3.61 6.02 -12.82
C ILE A 287 -4.65 5.13 -13.49
N ALA A 288 -5.63 4.59 -12.75
CA ALA A 288 -6.66 3.75 -13.31
C ALA A 288 -7.53 4.50 -14.31
N HIS A 289 -7.87 5.77 -14.02
CA HIS A 289 -8.57 6.63 -14.96
C HIS A 289 -7.76 6.87 -16.24
N ASP A 290 -6.47 7.24 -16.11
CA ASP A 290 -5.58 7.45 -17.26
C ASP A 290 -5.46 6.20 -18.13
N LYS A 291 -5.28 5.01 -17.53
CA LYS A 291 -5.29 3.71 -18.23
C LYS A 291 -6.61 3.47 -18.97
N LYS A 292 -7.75 3.81 -18.39
CA LYS A 292 -9.07 3.72 -19.03
C LYS A 292 -9.18 4.66 -20.23
N GLN A 293 -8.74 5.92 -20.09
CA GLN A 293 -8.75 6.90 -21.18
C GLN A 293 -7.85 6.48 -22.34
N GLN A 294 -6.74 5.82 -22.05
CA GLN A 294 -5.84 5.25 -23.07
C GLN A 294 -6.38 3.97 -23.72
N GLY A 295 -7.49 3.41 -23.25
CA GLY A 295 -8.02 2.13 -23.70
C GLY A 295 -7.08 0.96 -23.40
N ALA A 296 -6.37 1.00 -22.26
CA ALA A 296 -5.41 -0.01 -21.87
C ALA A 296 -6.10 -1.39 -21.72
N ASN A 297 -5.49 -2.42 -22.27
CA ASN A 297 -5.94 -3.81 -22.12
C ASN A 297 -5.29 -4.40 -20.85
N ILE A 298 -5.82 -4.10 -19.66
CA ILE A 298 -5.33 -4.67 -18.40
C ILE A 298 -5.93 -6.06 -18.23
N GLY A 299 -5.08 -7.08 -18.23
CA GLY A 299 -5.48 -8.47 -18.04
C GLY A 299 -5.59 -8.90 -16.58
N ALA A 300 -4.77 -8.31 -15.71
CA ALA A 300 -4.79 -8.57 -14.28
C ALA A 300 -4.04 -7.45 -13.53
N MET A 301 -4.60 -7.04 -12.40
CA MET A 301 -3.94 -6.20 -11.40
C MET A 301 -3.99 -6.91 -10.06
N LEU A 302 -2.85 -7.02 -9.38
CA LEU A 302 -2.74 -7.54 -8.01
C LEU A 302 -2.14 -6.47 -7.12
N GLU A 303 -2.76 -6.23 -5.99
CA GLU A 303 -2.25 -5.32 -4.98
C GLU A 303 -1.81 -6.05 -3.73
N PHE A 304 -0.78 -5.52 -3.09
CA PHE A 304 -0.35 -5.84 -1.75
C PHE A 304 -0.47 -4.60 -0.87
N ASP A 305 -1.04 -4.80 0.30
CA ASP A 305 -1.17 -3.78 1.33
C ASP A 305 -1.19 -4.50 2.67
N MET A 306 -0.25 -4.18 3.55
CA MET A 306 0.03 -4.86 4.81
C MET A 306 0.43 -6.33 4.61
N THR A 307 1.74 -6.60 4.63
CA THR A 307 2.29 -7.92 4.28
C THR A 307 3.22 -8.52 5.34
N ALA A 308 3.37 -7.89 6.51
CA ALA A 308 4.41 -8.27 7.45
C ALA A 308 3.92 -8.79 8.79
N TYR A 309 2.77 -8.34 9.28
CA TYR A 309 2.35 -8.69 10.64
C TYR A 309 1.79 -10.13 10.72
N ILE A 310 2.10 -10.81 11.82
CA ILE A 310 1.57 -12.13 12.16
C ILE A 310 1.00 -12.07 13.58
N ALA A 311 -0.31 -12.22 13.71
CA ALA A 311 -0.95 -12.28 15.02
C ALA A 311 -0.55 -13.55 15.78
N ARG A 312 -0.26 -13.44 17.10
CA ARG A 312 0.27 -14.54 17.93
C ARG A 312 -0.57 -15.80 17.96
N ASN A 313 -1.87 -15.67 17.82
CA ASN A 313 -2.81 -16.78 17.88
C ASN A 313 -3.35 -17.20 16.51
N ALA A 314 -2.83 -16.61 15.43
CA ALA A 314 -3.19 -16.94 14.06
C ALA A 314 -2.23 -17.96 13.45
N THR A 315 -2.72 -18.66 12.43
CA THR A 315 -1.85 -19.41 11.53
C THR A 315 -1.38 -18.49 10.43
N GLU A 316 -0.06 -18.38 10.25
CA GLU A 316 0.54 -17.60 9.18
C GLU A 316 -0.10 -17.94 7.84
N SER A 317 -0.62 -16.94 7.15
CA SER A 317 -1.31 -17.11 5.87
C SER A 317 -1.33 -15.85 5.03
N ILE A 318 -1.43 -16.02 3.72
CA ILE A 318 -1.76 -14.92 2.79
C ILE A 318 -3.28 -14.84 2.68
N GLY A 319 -3.85 -13.71 3.04
CA GLY A 319 -5.27 -13.40 2.89
C GLY A 319 -5.56 -12.77 1.53
N LEU A 320 -6.47 -13.36 0.76
CA LEU A 320 -7.00 -12.75 -0.46
C LEU A 320 -8.36 -12.14 -0.14
N ILE A 321 -8.49 -10.85 -0.34
CA ILE A 321 -9.69 -10.10 0.03
C ILE A 321 -10.60 -9.99 -1.20
N LYS A 322 -11.82 -10.50 -1.10
CA LYS A 322 -12.77 -10.55 -2.23
C LYS A 322 -13.73 -9.37 -2.29
N THR A 323 -13.77 -8.52 -1.28
CA THR A 323 -14.68 -7.36 -1.26
C THR A 323 -14.27 -6.37 -2.35
N GLU A 324 -15.16 -6.07 -3.27
CA GLU A 324 -14.92 -5.20 -4.44
C GLU A 324 -13.75 -5.65 -5.36
N ALA A 325 -13.31 -6.90 -5.27
CA ALA A 325 -12.29 -7.51 -6.13
C ALA A 325 -12.94 -8.36 -7.24
N ASP A 326 -12.18 -8.67 -8.30
CA ASP A 326 -12.61 -9.62 -9.33
C ASP A 326 -12.55 -11.07 -8.79
N ASP A 327 -13.72 -11.74 -8.73
CA ASP A 327 -13.84 -13.10 -8.18
C ASP A 327 -13.01 -14.14 -8.95
N ALA A 328 -12.94 -14.00 -10.28
CA ALA A 328 -12.21 -14.95 -11.13
C ALA A 328 -10.70 -14.79 -10.98
N LEU A 329 -10.21 -13.54 -10.95
CA LEU A 329 -8.81 -13.25 -10.69
C LEU A 329 -8.41 -13.64 -9.27
N THR A 330 -9.22 -13.33 -8.26
CA THR A 330 -8.99 -13.74 -6.85
C THR A 330 -8.87 -15.26 -6.74
N SER A 331 -9.77 -16.01 -7.42
CA SER A 331 -9.71 -17.47 -7.44
C SER A 331 -8.47 -18.00 -8.16
N TRP A 332 -8.01 -17.31 -9.19
CA TRP A 332 -6.79 -17.65 -9.89
C TRP A 332 -5.55 -17.37 -9.03
N VAL A 333 -5.48 -16.22 -8.32
CA VAL A 333 -4.40 -15.92 -7.36
C VAL A 333 -4.39 -16.93 -6.20
N LEU A 334 -5.56 -17.38 -5.74
CA LEU A 334 -5.65 -18.49 -4.77
C LEU A 334 -4.96 -19.77 -5.29
N SER A 335 -5.08 -20.05 -6.60
CA SER A 335 -4.39 -21.19 -7.20
C SER A 335 -2.87 -21.00 -7.22
N LEU A 336 -2.38 -19.77 -7.43
CA LEU A 336 -0.96 -19.44 -7.30
C LEU A 336 -0.45 -19.70 -5.88
N GLY A 337 -1.17 -19.17 -4.88
CA GLY A 337 -0.79 -19.40 -3.48
C GLY A 337 -0.71 -20.90 -3.15
N LYS A 338 -1.68 -21.70 -3.58
CA LYS A 338 -1.67 -23.17 -3.38
C LYS A 338 -0.52 -23.88 -4.10
N GLU A 339 -0.09 -23.40 -5.26
CA GLU A 339 0.99 -24.02 -6.04
C GLU A 339 2.37 -23.58 -5.55
N TYR A 340 2.50 -22.33 -5.16
CA TYR A 340 3.81 -21.68 -4.98
C TYR A 340 4.16 -21.38 -3.54
N SER A 341 3.19 -21.02 -2.69
CA SER A 341 3.44 -20.61 -1.31
C SER A 341 3.71 -21.81 -0.40
N SER A 342 4.58 -21.62 0.59
CA SER A 342 4.85 -22.57 1.68
C SER A 342 3.89 -22.41 2.87
N ILE A 343 3.13 -21.30 2.90
CA ILE A 343 2.12 -21.01 3.91
C ILE A 343 0.71 -21.08 3.30
N ALA A 344 -0.30 -21.09 4.16
CA ALA A 344 -1.68 -21.13 3.71
C ALA A 344 -2.03 -19.87 2.90
N THR A 345 -2.86 -20.04 1.88
CA THR A 345 -3.50 -18.92 1.17
C THR A 345 -5.01 -19.14 1.23
N ALA A 346 -5.75 -18.15 1.68
CA ALA A 346 -7.19 -18.25 1.88
C ALA A 346 -7.91 -17.00 1.41
N VAL A 347 -9.21 -17.11 1.10
CA VAL A 347 -10.05 -15.99 0.66
C VAL A 347 -10.92 -15.52 1.81
N TYR A 348 -10.87 -14.23 2.08
CA TYR A 348 -11.63 -13.59 3.15
C TYR A 348 -12.47 -12.42 2.61
N GLY A 349 -13.50 -12.04 3.35
CA GLY A 349 -14.25 -10.80 3.11
C GLY A 349 -13.64 -9.67 3.92
N LEU A 350 -13.63 -8.46 3.35
CA LEU A 350 -13.33 -7.25 4.10
C LEU A 350 -14.61 -6.73 4.74
N PHE A 351 -14.52 -6.10 5.91
CA PHE A 351 -15.69 -5.41 6.47
C PHE A 351 -16.00 -4.13 5.64
N PRO A 352 -17.25 -3.64 5.63
CA PRO A 352 -17.65 -2.52 4.77
C PRO A 352 -16.90 -1.19 5.01
N GLY A 353 -16.03 -1.12 6.00
CA GLY A 353 -15.28 0.09 6.36
C GLY A 353 -13.84 0.12 5.89
N ALA A 354 -13.39 -0.83 5.07
CA ALA A 354 -11.99 -0.89 4.60
C ALA A 354 -11.89 -1.23 3.12
N GLY A 355 -10.75 -0.84 2.53
CA GLY A 355 -10.40 -1.09 1.13
C GLY A 355 -9.05 -0.46 0.82
N SER A 356 -8.51 -0.69 -0.36
CA SER A 356 -7.24 -0.18 -0.83
C SER A 356 -7.23 0.09 -2.34
N ASP A 357 -6.09 0.38 -2.94
CA ASP A 357 -5.91 0.90 -4.31
C ASP A 357 -6.45 -0.01 -5.43
N TYR A 358 -6.57 -1.34 -5.22
CA TYR A 358 -7.20 -2.26 -6.18
C TYR A 358 -8.63 -1.84 -6.54
N MET A 359 -9.34 -1.19 -5.61
CA MET A 359 -10.71 -0.71 -5.83
C MET A 359 -10.78 0.34 -6.94
N SER A 360 -9.74 1.15 -7.12
CA SER A 360 -9.65 2.12 -8.21
C SER A 360 -9.66 1.45 -9.58
N PHE A 361 -9.00 0.31 -9.70
CA PHE A 361 -8.97 -0.49 -10.93
C PHE A 361 -10.30 -1.21 -11.16
N THR A 362 -10.86 -1.84 -10.12
CA THR A 362 -12.17 -2.51 -10.22
C THR A 362 -13.26 -1.53 -10.68
N GLN A 363 -13.30 -0.33 -10.11
CA GLN A 363 -14.27 0.71 -10.49
C GLN A 363 -14.12 1.18 -11.92
N ASN A 364 -12.90 1.16 -12.46
CA ASN A 364 -12.63 1.47 -13.85
C ASN A 364 -12.85 0.26 -14.79
N GLY A 365 -13.42 -0.84 -14.26
CA GLY A 365 -13.77 -2.04 -15.03
C GLY A 365 -12.58 -2.96 -15.29
N PHE A 366 -11.44 -2.78 -14.64
CA PHE A 366 -10.28 -3.65 -14.77
C PHE A 366 -10.33 -4.79 -13.77
N PRO A 367 -9.94 -6.02 -14.15
CA PRO A 367 -9.86 -7.13 -13.21
C PRO A 367 -8.74 -6.87 -12.20
N SER A 368 -9.10 -6.78 -10.93
CA SER A 368 -8.16 -6.56 -9.82
C SER A 368 -8.40 -7.51 -8.65
N ALA A 369 -7.33 -7.83 -7.95
CA ALA A 369 -7.33 -8.67 -6.76
C ALA A 369 -6.45 -8.02 -5.68
N PHE A 370 -6.69 -8.40 -4.43
CA PHE A 370 -5.99 -7.84 -3.28
C PHE A 370 -5.50 -8.96 -2.37
N ALA A 371 -4.23 -8.91 -2.00
CA ALA A 371 -3.60 -9.82 -1.05
C ALA A 371 -3.00 -9.04 0.12
N SER A 372 -3.29 -9.51 1.34
CA SER A 372 -2.87 -8.89 2.58
C SER A 372 -2.58 -9.96 3.64
N GLU A 373 -2.09 -9.56 4.78
CA GLU A 373 -1.77 -10.44 5.88
C GLU A 373 -3.02 -11.04 6.55
N GLY A 374 -3.09 -12.34 6.68
CA GLY A 374 -4.06 -13.04 7.49
C GLY A 374 -5.55 -12.78 7.21
N ASN A 375 -6.37 -12.93 8.24
CA ASN A 375 -7.82 -12.78 8.19
C ASN A 375 -8.26 -11.51 8.96
N PRO A 376 -8.72 -10.44 8.28
CA PRO A 376 -9.11 -9.18 8.93
C PRO A 376 -10.31 -9.31 9.87
N LEU A 377 -11.02 -10.43 9.84
CA LEU A 377 -12.24 -10.68 10.62
C LEU A 377 -12.17 -11.97 11.45
N SER A 378 -10.98 -12.45 11.78
CA SER A 378 -10.81 -13.71 12.52
C SER A 378 -11.50 -13.72 13.88
N SER A 379 -11.56 -12.57 14.56
CA SER A 379 -12.25 -12.38 15.83
C SER A 379 -13.73 -11.96 15.67
N GLY A 380 -14.24 -11.91 14.43
CA GLY A 380 -15.58 -11.41 14.10
C GLY A 380 -15.65 -9.88 13.92
N HIS A 381 -14.55 -9.17 14.12
CA HIS A 381 -14.41 -7.73 13.90
C HIS A 381 -12.97 -7.39 13.50
N PHE A 382 -12.77 -6.24 12.88
CA PHE A 382 -11.45 -5.69 12.58
C PHE A 382 -10.72 -5.28 13.89
N PRO A 383 -9.40 -5.44 14.01
CA PRO A 383 -8.46 -5.81 12.95
C PRO A 383 -8.33 -7.33 12.70
N GLY A 384 -8.93 -8.22 13.51
CA GLY A 384 -8.78 -9.65 13.36
C GLY A 384 -7.32 -10.09 13.53
N ASP A 385 -6.71 -10.63 12.47
CA ASP A 385 -5.30 -11.02 12.44
C ASP A 385 -4.37 -9.92 11.91
N TYR A 386 -4.90 -8.74 11.55
CA TYR A 386 -4.13 -7.61 11.02
C TYR A 386 -3.41 -6.84 12.12
N ASP A 387 -2.38 -6.07 11.74
CA ASP A 387 -1.64 -5.19 12.63
C ASP A 387 -2.59 -4.17 13.31
N PRO A 388 -2.71 -4.18 14.65
CA PRO A 388 -3.52 -3.21 15.36
C PRO A 388 -2.86 -1.82 15.48
N TYR A 389 -1.60 -1.66 15.08
CA TYR A 389 -0.80 -0.44 15.24
C TYR A 389 -0.80 0.47 14.01
N VAL A 390 -1.40 0.04 12.90
CA VAL A 390 -1.49 0.83 11.66
C VAL A 390 -2.02 2.24 11.90
N HIS A 391 -1.58 3.19 11.10
CA HIS A 391 -1.92 4.62 11.20
C HIS A 391 -1.52 5.29 12.53
N THR A 392 -0.57 4.73 13.25
CA THR A 392 -0.03 5.28 14.50
C THR A 392 1.50 5.38 14.45
N THR A 393 2.09 5.97 15.49
CA THR A 393 3.54 5.99 15.68
C THR A 393 4.14 4.61 16.02
N LYS A 394 3.28 3.60 16.22
CA LYS A 394 3.69 2.25 16.66
C LYS A 394 3.72 1.23 15.52
N ASP A 395 3.33 1.60 14.32
CA ASP A 395 3.52 0.78 13.13
C ASP A 395 5.01 0.79 12.74
N THR A 396 5.78 -0.07 13.37
CA THR A 396 7.26 -0.11 13.32
C THR A 396 7.79 -1.52 13.07
N LEU A 397 9.06 -1.61 12.64
CA LEU A 397 9.73 -2.88 12.32
C LEU A 397 9.98 -3.80 13.53
N ASP A 398 9.91 -3.27 14.73
CA ASP A 398 10.23 -3.92 16.00
C ASP A 398 8.99 -4.32 16.80
N VAL A 399 7.82 -4.27 16.16
CA VAL A 399 6.59 -4.81 16.77
C VAL A 399 6.80 -6.29 17.09
N ASP A 400 6.81 -6.61 18.39
CA ASP A 400 6.89 -7.97 18.92
C ASP A 400 6.33 -7.98 20.35
N ASP A 401 5.04 -8.27 20.47
CA ASP A 401 4.32 -8.25 21.72
C ASP A 401 3.31 -9.40 21.87
N GLU A 402 2.41 -9.30 22.83
CA GLU A 402 1.38 -10.32 23.10
C GLU A 402 0.32 -10.44 22.00
N LEU A 403 0.16 -9.41 21.14
CA LEU A 403 -0.81 -9.42 20.04
C LEU A 403 -0.22 -10.03 18.78
N GLY A 404 1.03 -9.72 18.45
CA GLY A 404 1.67 -10.22 17.24
C GLY A 404 3.10 -9.73 17.07
N TYR A 405 3.64 -9.91 15.88
CA TYR A 405 4.99 -9.49 15.55
C TYR A 405 5.16 -9.19 14.06
N PHE A 406 6.08 -8.28 13.74
CA PHE A 406 6.53 -7.96 12.40
C PHE A 406 7.47 -9.05 11.86
N SER A 407 7.29 -9.49 10.59
CA SER A 407 8.05 -10.60 10.02
C SER A 407 8.51 -10.33 8.58
N PHE A 408 9.81 -10.21 8.37
CA PHE A 408 10.39 -10.16 7.02
C PHE A 408 10.27 -11.49 6.27
N ASP A 409 10.20 -12.61 6.98
CA ASP A 409 9.94 -13.91 6.35
C ASP A 409 8.52 -13.97 5.78
N HIS A 410 7.55 -13.36 6.46
CA HIS A 410 6.18 -13.22 5.95
C HIS A 410 6.13 -12.36 4.69
N MET A 411 6.77 -11.18 4.70
CA MET A 411 6.93 -10.33 3.51
C MET A 411 7.56 -11.10 2.33
N ALA A 412 8.55 -11.97 2.61
CA ALA A 412 9.17 -12.78 1.56
C ALA A 412 8.15 -13.73 0.89
N ARG A 413 7.12 -14.21 1.59
CA ARG A 413 6.03 -15.02 0.99
C ARG A 413 5.22 -14.20 -0.01
N PHE A 414 5.01 -12.91 0.25
CA PHE A 414 4.37 -12.02 -0.71
C PHE A 414 5.27 -11.74 -1.93
N SER A 415 6.58 -11.58 -1.73
CA SER A 415 7.52 -11.49 -2.86
C SER A 415 7.53 -12.76 -3.72
N GLU A 416 7.41 -13.96 -3.10
CA GLU A 416 7.23 -15.23 -3.82
C GLU A 416 5.93 -15.23 -4.65
N LEU A 417 4.81 -14.78 -4.06
CA LEU A 417 3.53 -14.66 -4.74
C LEU A 417 3.58 -13.66 -5.90
N ALA A 418 4.23 -12.51 -5.70
CA ALA A 418 4.43 -11.50 -6.74
C ALA A 418 5.20 -12.05 -7.94
N ILE A 419 6.32 -12.74 -7.70
CA ILE A 419 7.12 -13.38 -8.76
C ILE A 419 6.27 -14.42 -9.51
N ALA A 420 5.54 -15.26 -8.77
CA ALA A 420 4.68 -16.28 -9.37
C ALA A 420 3.57 -15.63 -10.22
N PHE A 421 2.89 -14.60 -9.68
CA PHE A 421 1.85 -13.86 -10.37
C PHE A 421 2.36 -13.30 -11.70
N ILE A 422 3.48 -12.60 -11.67
CA ILE A 422 4.05 -11.93 -12.85
C ILE A 422 4.49 -12.95 -13.90
N VAL A 423 5.22 -13.98 -13.49
CA VAL A 423 5.78 -14.96 -14.46
C VAL A 423 4.68 -15.84 -15.07
N GLU A 424 3.66 -16.20 -14.30
CA GLU A 424 2.53 -16.99 -14.82
C GLU A 424 1.60 -16.15 -15.70
N GLN A 425 1.40 -14.85 -15.42
CA GLN A 425 0.61 -13.96 -16.24
C GLN A 425 1.31 -13.62 -17.56
N ALA A 426 2.51 -13.07 -17.46
CA ALA A 426 3.21 -12.49 -18.61
C ALA A 426 4.08 -13.49 -19.37
N GLY A 427 4.29 -14.69 -18.83
CA GLY A 427 5.25 -15.63 -19.37
C GLY A 427 6.69 -15.07 -19.36
N TRP A 428 7.65 -15.87 -19.80
CA TRP A 428 9.07 -15.45 -19.89
C TRP A 428 9.65 -15.83 -21.23
N ASP A 429 10.20 -14.86 -21.97
CA ASP A 429 10.96 -15.13 -23.19
C ASP A 429 12.39 -15.59 -22.85
N ASN A 430 12.61 -16.91 -22.94
CA ASN A 430 13.89 -17.56 -22.60
C ASN A 430 14.91 -17.58 -23.76
N ALA A 431 14.65 -16.83 -24.83
CA ALA A 431 15.49 -16.89 -26.03
C ALA A 431 16.97 -16.50 -25.81
N TRP A 432 17.34 -16.03 -24.58
CA TRP A 432 18.67 -15.58 -24.21
C TRP A 432 19.36 -16.42 -23.10
N ARG A 433 18.75 -17.55 -22.72
CA ARG A 433 19.35 -18.52 -21.78
C ARG A 433 20.15 -19.60 -22.49
#